data_4f758950305b53d115ff7ea39120c2dd
#
_entry.id   4f758950305b53d115ff7ea39120c2dd
#
_cell.length_a   1.000
_cell.length_b   1.000
_cell.length_c   1.000
_cell.angle_alpha   90.00
_cell.angle_beta   90.00
_cell.angle_gamma   90.00
#
_symmetry.space_group_name_H-M   'P 1'
#
loop_
_entity.id
_entity.type
_entity.pdbx_description
1 polymer ?
#
loop_
_entity_poly.entity_id
_entity_poly.type
_entity_poly.pdbx_seq_one_letter_code
_entity_poly.pdbx_strand_id
1 'polypeptide(L)'
;MAEKDFAGKTAIVTGAASGIGEAVATELAARGATVIASDLDAEALEAVVAGITAAGGTAHARLADVSEAQAMESLVKFAQDKGGALHLAVNNAGIGGPQEKIGDYPLDGWRQVMGVNLDGVFYGMRYQIPAILAAGGGSIVNVSSILGSVGRPAAAPYVATKHALNGLTKATALEYAEQGIRINAVSPGFIATPILTKNLPEDVIEQLGQLHPIGRIGTSEEVSALVCFLLSDRASFVTGSVHMVDGGYIAQ
;
A
#
# COMPACT_ATOMS: atom_id res chain seq x y z
N MET A 1 17.08 -18.90 7.05
CA MET A 1 16.44 -18.67 5.73
C MET A 1 15.06 -18.15 6.00
N ALA A 2 14.61 -17.09 5.32
CA ALA A 2 13.24 -16.61 5.45
C ALA A 2 12.27 -17.73 5.03
N GLU A 3 11.16 -17.87 5.76
CA GLU A 3 10.10 -18.81 5.43
C GLU A 3 9.52 -18.44 4.06
N LYS A 4 9.44 -19.39 3.13
CA LYS A 4 8.93 -19.13 1.75
C LYS A 4 7.42 -19.39 1.66
N ASP A 5 6.67 -18.73 2.52
CA ASP A 5 5.21 -18.87 2.64
C ASP A 5 4.41 -18.22 1.50
N PHE A 6 5.06 -17.46 0.62
CA PHE A 6 4.47 -16.95 -0.62
C PHE A 6 4.96 -17.67 -1.89
N ALA A 7 5.62 -18.83 -1.77
CA ALA A 7 6.04 -19.60 -2.93
C ALA A 7 4.85 -19.95 -3.82
N GLY A 8 4.96 -19.70 -5.13
CA GLY A 8 3.90 -19.92 -6.12
C GLY A 8 2.79 -18.86 -6.11
N LYS A 9 2.88 -17.82 -5.29
CA LYS A 9 1.93 -16.69 -5.29
C LYS A 9 2.45 -15.54 -6.13
N THR A 10 1.55 -14.85 -6.81
CA THR A 10 1.82 -13.59 -7.53
C THR A 10 1.20 -12.44 -6.78
N ALA A 11 1.97 -11.38 -6.57
CA ALA A 11 1.56 -10.18 -5.85
C ALA A 11 1.73 -8.93 -6.72
N ILE A 12 0.75 -8.03 -6.71
CA ILE A 12 0.90 -6.65 -7.19
C ILE A 12 1.21 -5.75 -6.00
N VAL A 13 2.18 -4.85 -6.15
CA VAL A 13 2.47 -3.76 -5.19
C VAL A 13 2.52 -2.44 -5.96
N THR A 14 1.63 -1.51 -5.65
CA THR A 14 1.62 -0.15 -6.23
C THR A 14 2.41 0.83 -5.36
N GLY A 15 3.00 1.87 -5.97
CA GLY A 15 3.90 2.78 -5.26
C GLY A 15 5.18 2.07 -4.79
N ALA A 16 5.69 1.15 -5.62
CA ALA A 16 6.75 0.21 -5.25
C ALA A 16 8.18 0.74 -5.49
N ALA A 17 8.33 1.93 -6.06
CA ALA A 17 9.65 2.52 -6.36
C ALA A 17 10.37 3.05 -5.12
N SER A 18 9.70 3.16 -3.97
CA SER A 18 10.32 3.66 -2.74
C SER A 18 9.54 3.33 -1.48
N GLY A 19 10.19 3.49 -0.32
CA GLY A 19 9.54 3.51 1.00
C GLY A 19 8.78 2.22 1.33
N ILE A 20 7.53 2.35 1.79
CA ILE A 20 6.71 1.20 2.21
C ILE A 20 6.50 0.22 1.06
N GLY A 21 6.20 0.72 -0.16
CA GLY A 21 5.97 -0.15 -1.32
C GLY A 21 7.20 -0.96 -1.72
N GLU A 22 8.38 -0.34 -1.72
CA GLU A 22 9.66 -1.00 -1.96
C GLU A 22 9.95 -2.08 -0.90
N ALA A 23 9.77 -1.76 0.39
CA ALA A 23 9.99 -2.70 1.48
C ALA A 23 9.04 -3.92 1.38
N VAL A 24 7.76 -3.69 1.06
CA VAL A 24 6.77 -4.76 0.86
C VAL A 24 7.12 -5.62 -0.34
N ALA A 25 7.48 -5.01 -1.49
CA ALA A 25 7.88 -5.73 -2.70
C ALA A 25 9.10 -6.62 -2.44
N THR A 26 10.09 -6.07 -1.74
CA THR A 26 11.33 -6.77 -1.38
C THR A 26 11.05 -7.94 -0.44
N GLU A 27 10.25 -7.74 0.61
CA GLU A 27 9.93 -8.80 1.58
C GLU A 27 9.10 -9.92 0.94
N LEU A 28 8.07 -9.59 0.15
CA LEU A 28 7.25 -10.59 -0.57
C LEU A 28 8.12 -11.45 -1.49
N ALA A 29 9.01 -10.84 -2.26
CA ALA A 29 9.92 -11.56 -3.15
C ALA A 29 10.91 -12.45 -2.38
N ALA A 30 11.49 -11.95 -1.28
CA ALA A 30 12.38 -12.74 -0.41
C ALA A 30 11.65 -13.95 0.20
N ARG A 31 10.33 -13.86 0.42
CA ARG A 31 9.46 -14.94 0.90
C ARG A 31 8.84 -15.79 -0.21
N GLY A 32 9.30 -15.62 -1.46
CA GLY A 32 9.03 -16.52 -2.59
C GLY A 32 7.90 -16.10 -3.52
N ALA A 33 7.31 -14.92 -3.37
CA ALA A 33 6.33 -14.40 -4.31
C ALA A 33 6.98 -13.98 -5.64
N THR A 34 6.24 -14.11 -6.74
CA THR A 34 6.49 -13.33 -7.96
C THR A 34 5.85 -11.95 -7.78
N VAL A 35 6.65 -10.89 -7.74
CA VAL A 35 6.17 -9.53 -7.46
C VAL A 35 6.05 -8.73 -8.76
N ILE A 36 4.90 -8.13 -8.97
CA ILE A 36 4.69 -7.10 -9.98
C ILE A 36 4.77 -5.75 -9.25
N ALA A 37 5.93 -5.14 -9.32
CA ALA A 37 6.19 -3.83 -8.78
C ALA A 37 5.68 -2.76 -9.75
N SER A 38 4.87 -1.80 -9.27
CA SER A 38 4.29 -0.75 -10.11
C SER A 38 4.47 0.63 -9.49
N ASP A 39 4.87 1.59 -10.32
CA ASP A 39 5.04 3.00 -9.95
C ASP A 39 4.98 3.88 -11.20
N LEU A 40 5.08 5.21 -11.02
CA LEU A 40 5.28 6.18 -12.09
C LEU A 40 6.77 6.49 -12.36
N ASP A 41 7.63 6.33 -11.35
CA ASP A 41 9.07 6.56 -11.46
C ASP A 41 9.76 5.31 -12.05
N ALA A 42 10.04 5.36 -13.34
CA ALA A 42 10.62 4.25 -14.10
C ALA A 42 12.02 3.87 -13.59
N GLU A 43 12.87 4.86 -13.32
CA GLU A 43 14.27 4.63 -12.93
C GLU A 43 14.36 4.01 -11.53
N ALA A 44 13.64 4.59 -10.57
CA ALA A 44 13.59 4.06 -9.21
C ALA A 44 12.93 2.66 -9.17
N LEU A 45 11.87 2.44 -9.94
CA LEU A 45 11.20 1.14 -10.02
C LEU A 45 12.11 0.04 -10.57
N GLU A 46 12.84 0.31 -11.66
CA GLU A 46 13.81 -0.65 -12.22
C GLU A 46 14.96 -0.93 -11.24
N ALA A 47 15.42 0.07 -10.49
CA ALA A 47 16.43 -0.14 -9.44
C ALA A 47 15.93 -1.11 -8.35
N VAL A 48 14.69 -0.96 -7.89
CA VAL A 48 14.07 -1.88 -6.92
C VAL A 48 13.98 -3.30 -7.47
N VAL A 49 13.49 -3.46 -8.70
CA VAL A 49 13.38 -4.78 -9.35
C VAL A 49 14.75 -5.43 -9.54
N ALA A 50 15.76 -4.66 -9.94
CA ALA A 50 17.14 -5.15 -10.05
C ALA A 50 17.68 -5.61 -8.68
N GLY A 51 17.44 -4.84 -7.61
CA GLY A 51 17.81 -5.21 -6.24
C GLY A 51 17.19 -6.51 -5.78
N ILE A 52 15.87 -6.67 -5.99
CA ILE A 52 15.14 -7.91 -5.68
C ILE A 52 15.73 -9.09 -6.45
N THR A 53 15.99 -8.92 -7.73
CA THR A 53 16.52 -9.99 -8.59
C THR A 53 17.96 -10.37 -8.18
N ALA A 54 18.79 -9.40 -7.87
CA ALA A 54 20.16 -9.63 -7.36
C ALA A 54 20.16 -10.40 -6.02
N ALA A 55 19.14 -10.20 -5.19
CA ALA A 55 18.93 -10.95 -3.95
C ALA A 55 18.31 -12.35 -4.15
N GLY A 56 18.06 -12.76 -5.41
CA GLY A 56 17.50 -14.08 -5.76
C GLY A 56 15.97 -14.16 -5.69
N GLY A 57 15.28 -13.02 -5.57
CA GLY A 57 13.83 -12.93 -5.67
C GLY A 57 13.34 -12.82 -7.13
N THR A 58 12.04 -12.86 -7.33
CA THR A 58 11.41 -12.68 -8.66
C THR A 58 10.53 -11.43 -8.63
N ALA A 59 10.88 -10.45 -9.46
CA ALA A 59 10.08 -9.23 -9.62
C ALA A 59 10.06 -8.75 -11.07
N HIS A 60 8.99 -8.06 -11.44
CA HIS A 60 8.82 -7.42 -12.75
C HIS A 60 8.32 -6.00 -12.57
N ALA A 61 8.93 -5.04 -13.26
CA ALA A 61 8.48 -3.66 -13.28
C ALA A 61 7.31 -3.46 -14.25
N ARG A 62 6.33 -2.65 -13.85
CA ARG A 62 5.25 -2.18 -14.72
C ARG A 62 4.85 -0.75 -14.37
N LEU A 63 5.05 0.17 -15.27
CA LEU A 63 4.57 1.55 -15.11
C LEU A 63 3.04 1.57 -15.19
N ALA A 64 2.40 2.18 -14.19
CA ALA A 64 0.97 2.43 -14.20
C ALA A 64 0.63 3.63 -13.33
N ASP A 65 -0.17 4.54 -13.87
CA ASP A 65 -0.85 5.57 -13.08
C ASP A 65 -2.09 4.94 -12.45
N VAL A 66 -2.10 4.85 -11.13
CA VAL A 66 -3.22 4.23 -10.40
C VAL A 66 -4.51 5.03 -10.53
N SER A 67 -4.44 6.34 -10.84
CA SER A 67 -5.61 7.19 -11.07
C SER A 67 -6.32 6.91 -12.40
N GLU A 68 -5.72 6.05 -13.25
CA GLU A 68 -6.26 5.69 -14.56
C GLU A 68 -6.78 4.23 -14.55
N ALA A 69 -8.10 4.06 -14.67
CA ALA A 69 -8.75 2.76 -14.60
C ALA A 69 -8.18 1.73 -15.60
N GLN A 70 -7.89 2.16 -16.85
CA GLN A 70 -7.30 1.31 -17.89
C GLN A 70 -5.86 0.89 -17.56
N ALA A 71 -5.08 1.74 -16.89
CA ALA A 71 -3.74 1.39 -16.45
C ALA A 71 -3.79 0.28 -15.40
N MET A 72 -4.75 0.35 -14.47
CA MET A 72 -4.96 -0.68 -13.44
C MET A 72 -5.46 -2.01 -14.03
N GLU A 73 -6.34 -1.99 -15.01
CA GLU A 73 -6.74 -3.18 -15.75
C GLU A 73 -5.54 -3.85 -16.44
N SER A 74 -4.73 -3.04 -17.13
CA SER A 74 -3.51 -3.51 -17.82
C SER A 74 -2.47 -4.07 -16.84
N LEU A 75 -2.35 -3.48 -15.64
CA LEU A 75 -1.44 -3.95 -14.59
C LEU A 75 -1.84 -5.34 -14.09
N VAL A 76 -3.14 -5.57 -13.85
CA VAL A 76 -3.66 -6.87 -13.42
C VAL A 76 -3.44 -7.94 -14.51
N LYS A 77 -3.72 -7.60 -15.77
CA LYS A 77 -3.44 -8.51 -16.88
C LYS A 77 -1.95 -8.87 -16.98
N PHE A 78 -1.08 -7.87 -16.85
CA PHE A 78 0.37 -8.10 -16.84
C PHE A 78 0.79 -9.03 -15.69
N ALA A 79 0.18 -8.91 -14.52
CA ALA A 79 0.46 -9.80 -13.39
C ALA A 79 0.05 -11.26 -13.70
N GLN A 80 -1.10 -11.46 -14.33
CA GLN A 80 -1.53 -12.78 -14.76
C GLN A 80 -0.60 -13.37 -15.85
N ASP A 81 -0.18 -12.54 -16.81
CA ASP A 81 0.73 -12.97 -17.88
C ASP A 81 2.12 -13.39 -17.34
N LYS A 82 2.64 -12.71 -16.29
CA LYS A 82 3.96 -12.99 -15.71
C LYS A 82 3.95 -14.08 -14.64
N GLY A 83 2.90 -14.14 -13.84
CA GLY A 83 2.80 -15.06 -12.70
C GLY A 83 1.79 -16.19 -12.86
N GLY A 84 1.10 -16.28 -14.01
CA GLY A 84 0.08 -17.29 -14.29
C GLY A 84 -1.28 -16.99 -13.63
N ALA A 85 -1.30 -16.32 -12.50
CA ALA A 85 -2.50 -15.91 -11.75
C ALA A 85 -2.19 -14.69 -10.88
N LEU A 86 -3.20 -14.06 -10.28
CA LEU A 86 -3.02 -13.03 -9.24
C LEU A 86 -3.60 -13.55 -7.93
N HIS A 87 -2.82 -13.52 -6.85
CA HIS A 87 -3.21 -14.04 -5.54
C HIS A 87 -3.24 -12.95 -4.47
N LEU A 88 -2.32 -11.97 -4.57
CA LEU A 88 -2.09 -10.97 -3.54
C LEU A 88 -2.02 -9.58 -4.17
N ALA A 89 -2.51 -8.57 -3.46
CA ALA A 89 -2.38 -7.19 -3.89
C ALA A 89 -2.14 -6.24 -2.71
N VAL A 90 -1.27 -5.25 -2.93
CA VAL A 90 -1.00 -4.15 -1.99
C VAL A 90 -1.25 -2.83 -2.71
N ASN A 91 -2.35 -2.18 -2.35
CA ASN A 91 -2.70 -0.86 -2.84
C ASN A 91 -2.04 0.19 -1.92
N ASN A 92 -0.79 0.55 -2.27
CA ASN A 92 0.06 1.42 -1.45
C ASN A 92 0.27 2.81 -2.07
N ALA A 93 0.21 2.95 -3.40
CA ALA A 93 0.41 4.24 -4.05
C ALA A 93 -0.45 5.36 -3.42
N GLY A 94 0.16 6.51 -3.17
CA GLY A 94 -0.53 7.64 -2.57
C GLY A 94 0.32 8.91 -2.52
N ILE A 95 -0.34 10.05 -2.47
CA ILE A 95 0.26 11.38 -2.41
C ILE A 95 -0.34 12.20 -1.28
N GLY A 96 0.44 13.12 -0.69
CA GLY A 96 -0.03 14.03 0.37
C GLY A 96 -0.89 15.19 -0.14
N GLY A 97 -0.60 15.64 -1.35
CA GLY A 97 -1.19 16.85 -1.92
C GLY A 97 -0.66 18.15 -1.31
N PRO A 98 -1.18 19.31 -1.77
CA PRO A 98 -0.88 20.62 -1.18
C PRO A 98 -1.22 20.69 0.31
N GLN A 99 -0.48 21.51 1.05
CA GLN A 99 -0.72 21.76 2.49
C GLN A 99 -1.44 23.10 2.66
N GLU A 100 -2.77 23.08 2.48
CA GLU A 100 -3.61 24.29 2.49
C GLU A 100 -4.88 24.08 3.32
N LYS A 101 -5.42 25.16 3.89
CA LYS A 101 -6.74 25.13 4.54
C LYS A 101 -7.82 24.83 3.50
N ILE A 102 -8.91 24.20 3.94
CA ILE A 102 -9.97 23.76 3.03
C ILE A 102 -10.60 24.90 2.21
N GLY A 103 -10.71 26.10 2.78
CA GLY A 103 -11.25 27.28 2.07
C GLY A 103 -10.37 27.79 0.93
N ASP A 104 -9.07 27.52 0.99
CA ASP A 104 -8.06 27.97 0.02
C ASP A 104 -7.48 26.79 -0.78
N TYR A 105 -7.97 25.56 -0.56
CA TYR A 105 -7.42 24.37 -1.15
C TYR A 105 -7.64 24.35 -2.68
N PRO A 106 -6.57 24.17 -3.50
CA PRO A 106 -6.70 24.19 -4.96
C PRO A 106 -7.53 23.00 -5.46
N LEU A 107 -8.51 23.29 -6.33
CA LEU A 107 -9.43 22.26 -6.85
C LEU A 107 -8.71 21.12 -7.58
N ASP A 108 -7.64 21.42 -8.31
CA ASP A 108 -6.87 20.41 -9.03
C ASP A 108 -6.06 19.53 -8.06
N GLY A 109 -5.51 20.13 -7.00
CA GLY A 109 -4.88 19.39 -5.91
C GLY A 109 -5.85 18.44 -5.21
N TRP A 110 -7.11 18.88 -4.98
CA TRP A 110 -8.16 18.01 -4.47
C TRP A 110 -8.40 16.81 -5.40
N ARG A 111 -8.62 17.06 -6.71
CA ARG A 111 -8.88 15.99 -7.69
C ARG A 111 -7.73 15.02 -7.78
N GLN A 112 -6.49 15.52 -7.75
CA GLN A 112 -5.30 14.69 -7.81
C GLN A 112 -5.21 13.76 -6.59
N VAL A 113 -5.41 14.28 -5.36
CA VAL A 113 -5.38 13.46 -4.14
C VAL A 113 -6.50 12.43 -4.14
N MET A 114 -7.72 12.80 -4.52
CA MET A 114 -8.85 11.87 -4.64
C MET A 114 -8.57 10.79 -5.68
N GLY A 115 -8.09 11.17 -6.87
CA GLY A 115 -7.79 10.24 -7.97
C GLY A 115 -6.74 9.19 -7.59
N VAL A 116 -5.63 9.62 -6.99
CA VAL A 116 -4.56 8.69 -6.61
C VAL A 116 -4.93 7.87 -5.38
N ASN A 117 -5.35 8.52 -4.29
CA ASN A 117 -5.46 7.86 -2.99
C ASN A 117 -6.76 7.07 -2.79
N LEU A 118 -7.83 7.41 -3.51
CA LEU A 118 -9.13 6.74 -3.36
C LEU A 118 -9.54 6.02 -4.65
N ASP A 119 -9.66 6.75 -5.78
CA ASP A 119 -10.10 6.14 -7.03
C ASP A 119 -9.08 5.07 -7.49
N GLY A 120 -7.78 5.31 -7.30
CA GLY A 120 -6.73 4.35 -7.62
C GLY A 120 -6.85 3.03 -6.85
N VAL A 121 -7.22 3.09 -5.57
CA VAL A 121 -7.49 1.87 -4.78
C VAL A 121 -8.79 1.20 -5.23
N PHE A 122 -9.82 1.97 -5.54
CA PHE A 122 -11.06 1.43 -6.10
C PHE A 122 -10.79 0.73 -7.45
N TYR A 123 -10.08 1.37 -8.39
CA TYR A 123 -9.70 0.74 -9.66
C TYR A 123 -8.84 -0.50 -9.46
N GLY A 124 -7.88 -0.43 -8.52
CA GLY A 124 -7.10 -1.59 -8.12
C GLY A 124 -8.00 -2.76 -7.74
N MET A 125 -8.83 -2.60 -6.72
CA MET A 125 -9.73 -3.67 -6.25
C MET A 125 -10.73 -4.11 -7.32
N ARG A 126 -11.25 -3.18 -8.15
CA ARG A 126 -12.19 -3.48 -9.24
C ARG A 126 -11.66 -4.53 -10.22
N TYR A 127 -10.34 -4.52 -10.49
CA TYR A 127 -9.72 -5.45 -11.42
C TYR A 127 -8.98 -6.59 -10.71
N GLN A 128 -8.42 -6.35 -9.51
CA GLN A 128 -7.71 -7.36 -8.73
C GLN A 128 -8.68 -8.46 -8.23
N ILE A 129 -9.85 -8.10 -7.72
CA ILE A 129 -10.81 -9.04 -7.13
C ILE A 129 -11.22 -10.14 -8.11
N PRO A 130 -11.70 -9.85 -9.33
CA PRO A 130 -12.04 -10.91 -10.27
C PRO A 130 -10.86 -11.83 -10.61
N ALA A 131 -9.64 -11.28 -10.70
CA ALA A 131 -8.44 -12.06 -10.99
C ALA A 131 -8.06 -12.97 -9.82
N ILE A 132 -8.19 -12.49 -8.58
CA ILE A 132 -7.92 -13.26 -7.35
C ILE A 132 -9.00 -14.35 -7.15
N LEU A 133 -10.25 -14.06 -7.46
CA LEU A 133 -11.31 -15.08 -7.47
C LEU A 133 -11.02 -16.20 -8.47
N ALA A 134 -10.58 -15.84 -9.67
CA ALA A 134 -10.21 -16.83 -10.70
C ALA A 134 -9.00 -17.70 -10.28
N ALA A 135 -8.16 -17.20 -9.36
CA ALA A 135 -7.05 -17.95 -8.77
C ALA A 135 -7.48 -18.83 -7.57
N GLY A 136 -8.76 -18.81 -7.19
CA GLY A 136 -9.30 -19.59 -6.07
C GLY A 136 -9.25 -18.87 -4.72
N GLY A 137 -9.08 -17.55 -4.70
CA GLY A 137 -9.02 -16.72 -3.50
C GLY A 137 -7.64 -16.12 -3.24
N GLY A 138 -7.54 -15.29 -2.20
CA GLY A 138 -6.29 -14.61 -1.86
C GLY A 138 -6.46 -13.48 -0.85
N SER A 139 -5.57 -12.48 -0.91
CA SER A 139 -5.58 -11.38 0.05
C SER A 139 -5.21 -10.03 -0.55
N ILE A 140 -5.91 -8.98 -0.11
CA ILE A 140 -5.63 -7.59 -0.47
C ILE A 140 -5.33 -6.79 0.80
N VAL A 141 -4.28 -5.97 0.77
CA VAL A 141 -3.99 -4.98 1.81
C VAL A 141 -3.99 -3.58 1.20
N ASN A 142 -4.82 -2.70 1.75
CA ASN A 142 -4.86 -1.29 1.42
C ASN A 142 -4.02 -0.49 2.43
N VAL A 143 -3.08 0.33 1.95
CA VAL A 143 -2.27 1.19 2.82
C VAL A 143 -3.01 2.49 3.09
N SER A 144 -3.61 2.58 4.28
CA SER A 144 -4.30 3.75 4.81
C SER A 144 -3.29 4.70 5.50
N SER A 145 -3.63 5.21 6.68
CA SER A 145 -2.82 6.10 7.53
C SER A 145 -3.49 6.24 8.89
N ILE A 146 -2.75 6.66 9.92
CA ILE A 146 -3.35 7.21 11.15
C ILE A 146 -4.39 8.29 10.83
N LEU A 147 -4.17 9.06 9.74
CA LEU A 147 -5.10 10.09 9.26
C LEU A 147 -6.37 9.51 8.61
N GLY A 148 -6.54 8.21 8.60
CA GLY A 148 -7.82 7.52 8.36
C GLY A 148 -8.67 7.36 9.63
N SER A 149 -8.15 7.78 10.80
CA SER A 149 -8.84 7.70 12.10
C SER A 149 -8.86 9.04 12.84
N VAL A 150 -7.89 9.93 12.57
CA VAL A 150 -7.79 11.26 13.17
C VAL A 150 -7.66 12.35 12.11
N GLY A 151 -7.91 13.61 12.47
CA GLY A 151 -7.76 14.75 11.57
C GLY A 151 -6.36 15.36 11.63
N ARG A 152 -6.01 16.11 10.56
CA ARG A 152 -4.82 16.97 10.52
C ARG A 152 -5.15 18.26 9.79
N PRO A 153 -4.83 19.44 10.35
CA PRO A 153 -4.98 20.73 9.65
C PRO A 153 -4.20 20.72 8.34
N ALA A 154 -4.70 21.44 7.34
CA ALA A 154 -4.10 21.63 6.03
C ALA A 154 -3.90 20.34 5.19
N ALA A 155 -4.56 19.24 5.54
CA ALA A 155 -4.47 17.96 4.84
C ALA A 155 -5.86 17.34 4.57
N ALA A 156 -6.90 18.16 4.41
CA ALA A 156 -8.29 17.70 4.36
C ALA A 156 -8.56 16.63 3.27
N PRO A 157 -8.09 16.74 2.01
CA PRO A 157 -8.33 15.70 1.00
C PRO A 157 -7.64 14.37 1.37
N TYR A 158 -6.41 14.42 1.86
CA TYR A 158 -5.69 13.23 2.32
C TYR A 158 -6.44 12.54 3.46
N VAL A 159 -6.85 13.30 4.49
CA VAL A 159 -7.66 12.80 5.61
C VAL A 159 -8.95 12.16 5.10
N ALA A 160 -9.67 12.83 4.20
CA ALA A 160 -10.91 12.34 3.62
C ALA A 160 -10.69 11.00 2.87
N THR A 161 -9.65 10.91 2.02
CA THR A 161 -9.35 9.68 1.28
C THR A 161 -8.99 8.51 2.20
N LYS A 162 -8.19 8.76 3.26
CA LYS A 162 -7.78 7.70 4.18
C LYS A 162 -8.93 7.21 5.09
N HIS A 163 -9.86 8.09 5.48
CA HIS A 163 -11.11 7.68 6.12
C HIS A 163 -12.01 6.86 5.19
N ALA A 164 -12.18 7.32 3.94
CA ALA A 164 -12.95 6.59 2.94
C ALA A 164 -12.36 5.20 2.67
N LEU A 165 -11.04 5.08 2.63
CA LEU A 165 -10.32 3.83 2.41
C LEU A 165 -10.61 2.79 3.50
N ASN A 166 -10.67 3.23 4.77
CA ASN A 166 -11.03 2.37 5.89
C ASN A 166 -12.47 1.83 5.76
N GLY A 167 -13.40 2.68 5.29
CA GLY A 167 -14.78 2.29 5.00
C GLY A 167 -14.88 1.31 3.82
N LEU A 168 -14.19 1.64 2.72
CA LEU A 168 -14.15 0.82 1.51
C LEU A 168 -13.57 -0.58 1.79
N THR A 169 -12.49 -0.66 2.58
CA THR A 169 -11.89 -1.93 3.01
C THR A 169 -12.90 -2.81 3.75
N LYS A 170 -13.66 -2.26 4.69
CA LYS A 170 -14.67 -3.01 5.46
C LYS A 170 -15.80 -3.52 4.58
N ALA A 171 -16.35 -2.64 3.73
CA ALA A 171 -17.45 -2.99 2.84
C ALA A 171 -17.05 -4.12 1.88
N THR A 172 -15.92 -3.96 1.19
CA THR A 172 -15.45 -4.94 0.21
C THR A 172 -15.05 -6.27 0.87
N ALA A 173 -14.50 -6.23 2.08
CA ALA A 173 -14.20 -7.45 2.83
C ALA A 173 -15.46 -8.29 3.11
N LEU A 174 -16.58 -7.65 3.47
CA LEU A 174 -17.85 -8.33 3.70
C LEU A 174 -18.45 -8.93 2.42
N GLU A 175 -18.23 -8.27 1.28
CA GLU A 175 -18.74 -8.74 -0.03
C GLU A 175 -18.04 -10.01 -0.51
N TYR A 176 -16.76 -10.22 -0.17
CA TYR A 176 -15.93 -11.28 -0.77
C TYR A 176 -15.36 -12.30 0.22
N ALA A 177 -15.66 -12.19 1.52
CA ALA A 177 -15.15 -13.10 2.54
C ALA A 177 -15.57 -14.57 2.28
N GLU A 178 -16.84 -14.82 1.97
CA GLU A 178 -17.37 -16.16 1.65
C GLU A 178 -16.76 -16.75 0.37
N GLN A 179 -16.21 -15.91 -0.50
CA GLN A 179 -15.55 -16.30 -1.75
C GLN A 179 -14.04 -16.48 -1.58
N GLY A 180 -13.52 -16.46 -0.33
CA GLY A 180 -12.13 -16.75 -0.02
C GLY A 180 -11.16 -15.57 -0.25
N ILE A 181 -11.64 -14.32 -0.32
CA ILE A 181 -10.77 -13.14 -0.37
C ILE A 181 -10.80 -12.42 0.97
N ARG A 182 -9.62 -12.22 1.56
CA ARG A 182 -9.43 -11.38 2.75
C ARG A 182 -8.97 -9.98 2.32
N ILE A 183 -9.59 -8.94 2.87
CA ILE A 183 -9.27 -7.55 2.55
C ILE A 183 -9.10 -6.79 3.86
N ASN A 184 -7.89 -6.24 4.09
CA ASN A 184 -7.56 -5.50 5.30
C ASN A 184 -6.89 -4.17 4.95
N ALA A 185 -6.79 -3.27 5.94
CA ALA A 185 -6.01 -2.06 5.82
C ALA A 185 -4.92 -2.02 6.89
N VAL A 186 -3.78 -1.42 6.54
CA VAL A 186 -2.77 -0.99 7.51
C VAL A 186 -2.79 0.53 7.59
N SER A 187 -2.61 1.07 8.78
CA SER A 187 -2.63 2.51 9.08
C SER A 187 -1.30 2.91 9.72
N PRO A 188 -0.29 3.24 8.89
CA PRO A 188 0.99 3.70 9.41
C PRO A 188 0.90 5.06 10.09
N GLY A 189 1.75 5.29 11.10
CA GLY A 189 2.08 6.60 11.62
C GLY A 189 3.02 7.36 10.69
N PHE A 190 3.91 8.21 11.24
CA PHE A 190 4.99 8.79 10.47
C PHE A 190 6.10 7.76 10.26
N ILE A 191 6.41 7.48 8.99
CA ILE A 191 7.36 6.46 8.56
C ILE A 191 8.51 7.12 7.82
N ALA A 192 9.74 6.69 8.07
CA ALA A 192 10.96 7.15 7.40
C ALA A 192 10.97 6.73 5.92
N THR A 193 10.18 7.41 5.11
CA THR A 193 10.13 7.25 3.67
C THR A 193 10.77 8.45 2.97
N PRO A 194 11.20 8.32 1.71
CA PRO A 194 11.74 9.44 0.94
C PRO A 194 10.81 10.66 0.87
N ILE A 195 9.50 10.46 0.90
CA ILE A 195 8.51 11.55 0.95
C ILE A 195 8.70 12.39 2.23
N LEU A 196 9.01 11.76 3.35
CA LEU A 196 9.22 12.45 4.61
C LEU A 196 10.67 12.95 4.74
N THR A 197 11.66 12.08 4.54
CA THR A 197 13.07 12.35 4.85
C THR A 197 13.76 13.28 3.86
N LYS A 198 13.32 13.32 2.59
CA LYS A 198 13.87 14.25 1.59
C LYS A 198 13.28 15.66 1.67
N ASN A 199 12.09 15.81 2.26
CA ASN A 199 11.34 17.07 2.23
C ASN A 199 11.27 17.78 3.58
N LEU A 200 11.73 17.18 4.67
CA LEU A 200 11.69 17.77 6.00
C LEU A 200 13.08 17.84 6.63
N PRO A 201 13.41 18.94 7.34
CA PRO A 201 14.61 19.05 8.16
C PRO A 201 14.64 17.99 9.28
N GLU A 202 15.85 17.64 9.74
CA GLU A 202 16.06 16.58 10.75
C GLU A 202 15.36 16.89 12.08
N ASP A 203 15.38 18.15 12.50
CA ASP A 203 14.70 18.61 13.71
C ASP A 203 13.16 18.47 13.63
N VAL A 204 12.58 18.63 12.43
CA VAL A 204 11.14 18.38 12.20
C VAL A 204 10.85 16.88 12.26
N ILE A 205 11.73 16.04 11.71
CA ILE A 205 11.57 14.58 11.78
C ILE A 205 11.64 14.10 13.23
N GLU A 206 12.56 14.65 14.03
CA GLU A 206 12.66 14.37 15.46
C GLU A 206 11.37 14.78 16.21
N GLN A 207 10.83 15.98 15.94
CA GLN A 207 9.56 16.44 16.51
C GLN A 207 8.39 15.50 16.14
N LEU A 208 8.35 15.01 14.88
CA LEU A 208 7.35 14.02 14.48
C LEU A 208 7.53 12.70 15.24
N GLY A 209 8.77 12.32 15.56
CA GLY A 209 9.07 11.17 16.41
C GLY A 209 8.47 11.28 17.80
N GLN A 210 8.57 12.47 18.42
CA GLN A 210 8.04 12.72 19.75
C GLN A 210 6.50 12.68 19.83
N LEU A 211 5.80 12.74 18.68
CA LEU A 211 4.34 12.56 18.66
C LEU A 211 3.91 11.09 18.86
N HIS A 212 4.86 10.16 18.76
CA HIS A 212 4.61 8.74 18.98
C HIS A 212 5.05 8.34 20.39
N PRO A 213 4.22 7.67 21.19
CA PRO A 213 4.62 7.18 22.51
C PRO A 213 5.91 6.34 22.52
N ILE A 214 6.21 5.64 21.41
CA ILE A 214 7.47 4.89 21.25
C ILE A 214 8.72 5.80 21.08
N GLY A 215 8.54 7.12 20.89
CA GLY A 215 9.60 8.14 20.86
C GLY A 215 10.38 8.24 19.54
N ARG A 216 9.89 7.67 18.44
CA ARG A 216 10.51 7.76 17.11
C ARG A 216 9.49 7.59 15.99
N ILE A 217 9.85 7.99 14.78
CA ILE A 217 9.11 7.56 13.59
C ILE A 217 9.36 6.08 13.30
N GLY A 218 8.44 5.43 12.56
CA GLY A 218 8.57 4.04 12.14
C GLY A 218 9.47 3.88 10.91
N THR A 219 9.81 2.62 10.56
CA THR A 219 10.51 2.27 9.32
C THR A 219 9.56 1.59 8.33
N SER A 220 9.95 1.57 7.06
CA SER A 220 9.18 0.89 6.01
C SER A 220 9.06 -0.62 6.26
N GLU A 221 10.09 -1.23 6.83
CA GLU A 221 10.16 -2.65 7.17
C GLU A 221 9.18 -3.02 8.30
N GLU A 222 8.97 -2.11 9.28
CA GLU A 222 7.98 -2.33 10.34
C GLU A 222 6.54 -2.37 9.79
N VAL A 223 6.26 -1.57 8.75
CA VAL A 223 4.98 -1.63 8.03
C VAL A 223 4.89 -2.88 7.16
N SER A 224 5.97 -3.19 6.42
CA SER A 224 6.05 -4.36 5.53
C SER A 224 5.79 -5.67 6.30
N ALA A 225 6.36 -5.82 7.48
CA ALA A 225 6.16 -7.00 8.32
C ALA A 225 4.67 -7.28 8.62
N LEU A 226 3.89 -6.23 8.94
CA LEU A 226 2.45 -6.38 9.17
C LEU A 226 1.68 -6.62 7.86
N VAL A 227 2.02 -5.93 6.77
CA VAL A 227 1.43 -6.17 5.45
C VAL A 227 1.61 -7.62 5.04
N CYS A 228 2.84 -8.14 5.13
CA CYS A 228 3.14 -9.53 4.79
C CYS A 228 2.43 -10.54 5.72
N PHE A 229 2.30 -10.24 7.02
CA PHE A 229 1.47 -11.05 7.91
C PHE A 229 0.01 -11.11 7.45
N LEU A 230 -0.60 -9.96 7.13
CA LEU A 230 -1.99 -9.88 6.69
C LEU A 230 -2.24 -10.56 5.34
N LEU A 231 -1.23 -10.59 4.46
CA LEU A 231 -1.32 -11.30 3.19
C LEU A 231 -1.15 -12.82 3.34
N SER A 232 -0.47 -13.28 4.38
CA SER A 232 -0.17 -14.70 4.60
C SER A 232 -1.36 -15.50 5.14
N ASP A 233 -1.30 -16.84 5.03
CA ASP A 233 -2.30 -17.75 5.58
C ASP A 233 -2.36 -17.72 7.12
N ARG A 234 -1.32 -17.17 7.78
CA ARG A 234 -1.32 -16.94 9.23
C ARG A 234 -2.39 -15.95 9.69
N ALA A 235 -2.87 -15.09 8.78
CA ALA A 235 -3.97 -14.16 8.99
C ALA A 235 -5.32 -14.69 8.47
N SER A 236 -5.50 -16.00 8.39
CA SER A 236 -6.67 -16.65 7.77
C SER A 236 -8.02 -16.24 8.37
N PHE A 237 -8.06 -15.78 9.62
CA PHE A 237 -9.28 -15.30 10.29
C PHE A 237 -9.33 -13.77 10.42
N VAL A 238 -8.50 -13.04 9.66
CA VAL A 238 -8.41 -11.58 9.70
C VAL A 238 -8.88 -11.00 8.37
N THR A 239 -10.07 -10.37 8.37
CA THR A 239 -10.62 -9.64 7.22
C THR A 239 -11.46 -8.45 7.69
N GLY A 240 -11.57 -7.40 6.89
CA GLY A 240 -12.36 -6.20 7.17
C GLY A 240 -11.79 -5.32 8.29
N SER A 241 -10.56 -5.53 8.72
CA SER A 241 -9.96 -4.79 9.83
C SER A 241 -8.93 -3.77 9.38
N VAL A 242 -8.73 -2.76 10.24
CA VAL A 242 -7.75 -1.68 10.08
C VAL A 242 -6.72 -1.83 11.20
N HIS A 243 -5.47 -2.06 10.84
CA HIS A 243 -4.39 -2.35 11.76
C HIS A 243 -3.43 -1.16 11.86
N MET A 244 -3.20 -0.67 13.06
CA MET A 244 -2.27 0.44 13.30
C MET A 244 -0.83 -0.04 13.32
N VAL A 245 0.07 0.74 12.69
CA VAL A 245 1.52 0.62 12.77
C VAL A 245 2.06 2.02 13.05
N ASP A 246 1.80 2.52 14.24
CA ASP A 246 1.87 3.94 14.55
C ASP A 246 2.60 4.28 15.85
N GLY A 247 3.30 3.32 16.47
CA GLY A 247 4.02 3.54 17.71
C GLY A 247 3.16 4.10 18.85
N GLY A 248 1.83 3.84 18.80
CA GLY A 248 0.86 4.30 19.79
C GLY A 248 0.29 5.71 19.54
N TYR A 249 0.52 6.28 18.37
CA TYR A 249 0.11 7.66 18.03
C TYR A 249 -1.38 7.93 18.29
N ILE A 250 -2.28 7.02 17.90
CA ILE A 250 -3.72 7.22 18.08
C ILE A 250 -4.28 6.58 19.35
N ALA A 251 -3.44 5.99 20.20
CA ALA A 251 -3.86 5.38 21.46
C ALA A 251 -3.96 6.38 22.63
N GLN A 252 -3.56 7.63 22.43
CA GLN A 252 -3.53 8.72 23.41
C GLN A 252 -4.60 9.77 23.17
#